data_80a85da08638352bcb139f7dfa4ec695
#
_entry.id   80a85da08638352bcb139f7dfa4ec695
#
_cell.length_a   1.000
_cell.length_b   1.000
_cell.length_c   1.000
_cell.angle_alpha   90.00
_cell.angle_beta   90.00
_cell.angle_gamma   90.00
#
_symmetry.space_group_name_H-M   'P 1'
#
loop_
_entity.id
_entity.type
_entity.pdbx_description
1 polymer ?
#
loop_
_entity_poly.entity_id
_entity_poly.type
_entity_poly.pdbx_seq_one_letter_code
_entity_poly.pdbx_strand_id
1 'polypeptide(L)'
;MKKIIRKILREGKYSPERFFRKLDRISMSVDPPYYINIRDWGIKNEDHMDYILKKIYGDNIKISGRSIYKNGNEIYWENYIGYWKEWEYDDNGKNIYHVDSDEKWVKKKYNENDQLIFSVNSTDFWKKWERDNNGNVIYWKNSNGKWSKYEYDEDGELEYEEDSDGYIWDRF
;
A
#
# COMPACT_ATOMS: atom_id res chain seq x y z
N MET A 1 -5.36 7.30 11.05
CA MET A 1 -6.38 7.17 9.99
C MET A 1 -7.47 6.16 10.32
N LYS A 2 -7.19 4.88 10.67
CA LYS A 2 -8.22 3.89 11.11
C LYS A 2 -9.27 4.42 12.10
N LYS A 3 -8.89 5.28 13.08
CA LYS A 3 -9.84 5.86 14.06
C LYS A 3 -10.82 6.86 13.43
N ILE A 4 -10.39 7.63 12.43
CA ILE A 4 -11.24 8.64 11.77
C ILE A 4 -12.20 7.94 10.81
N ILE A 5 -11.70 7.03 9.98
CA ILE A 5 -12.54 6.24 9.06
C ILE A 5 -13.58 5.43 9.84
N ARG A 6 -13.17 4.70 10.90
CA ARG A 6 -14.10 3.99 11.77
C ARG A 6 -15.10 4.90 12.51
N LYS A 7 -14.70 6.14 12.85
CA LYS A 7 -15.61 7.11 13.51
C LYS A 7 -16.65 7.60 12.51
N ILE A 8 -16.26 7.98 11.30
CA ILE A 8 -17.18 8.44 10.24
C ILE A 8 -18.09 7.29 9.79
N LEU A 9 -17.56 6.06 9.70
CA LEU A 9 -18.33 4.87 9.33
C LEU A 9 -19.26 4.39 10.47
N ARG A 10 -18.96 4.67 11.74
CA ARG A 10 -19.88 4.40 12.87
C ARG A 10 -21.00 5.43 12.98
N GLU A 11 -20.74 6.67 12.57
CA GLU A 11 -21.74 7.75 12.58
C GLU A 11 -22.64 7.74 11.32
N GLY A 12 -22.16 7.14 10.20
CA GLY A 12 -22.93 6.90 9.00
C GLY A 12 -23.21 5.40 8.81
N LYS A 13 -24.39 5.01 8.43
CA LYS A 13 -24.88 3.63 8.20
C LYS A 13 -24.08 2.81 7.15
N TYR A 14 -22.87 3.23 6.76
CA TYR A 14 -22.14 2.77 5.58
C TYR A 14 -20.70 2.41 5.91
N SER A 15 -20.35 1.09 5.86
CA SER A 15 -18.96 0.67 5.79
C SER A 15 -18.56 0.48 4.31
N PRO A 16 -17.30 0.73 3.92
CA PRO A 16 -16.81 0.38 2.57
C PRO A 16 -17.09 -1.09 2.22
N GLU A 17 -16.90 -2.01 3.18
CA GLU A 17 -17.20 -3.43 3.03
C GLU A 17 -18.67 -3.68 2.64
N ARG A 18 -19.60 -2.95 3.24
CA ARG A 18 -21.03 -3.09 2.97
C ARG A 18 -21.40 -2.50 1.59
N PHE A 19 -20.69 -1.45 1.19
CA PHE A 19 -20.79 -0.84 -0.13
C PHE A 19 -20.33 -1.82 -1.21
N PHE A 20 -19.13 -2.37 -1.08
CA PHE A 20 -18.58 -3.30 -2.05
C PHE A 20 -19.33 -4.63 -2.10
N ARG A 21 -19.77 -5.19 -0.99
CA ARG A 21 -20.65 -6.38 -0.97
C ARG A 21 -21.99 -6.17 -1.68
N LYS A 22 -22.53 -4.96 -1.66
CA LYS A 22 -23.73 -4.65 -2.42
C LYS A 22 -23.45 -4.47 -3.91
N LEU A 23 -22.32 -3.87 -4.25
CA LEU A 23 -21.82 -3.83 -5.62
C LEU A 23 -21.72 -5.25 -6.21
N ASP A 24 -21.23 -6.21 -5.44
CA ASP A 24 -21.11 -7.61 -5.84
C ASP A 24 -22.43 -8.27 -6.14
N ARG A 25 -23.41 -8.11 -5.27
CA ARG A 25 -24.74 -8.70 -5.49
C ARG A 25 -25.41 -8.18 -6.76
N ILE A 26 -25.12 -6.93 -7.12
CA ILE A 26 -25.66 -6.32 -8.34
C ILE A 26 -24.88 -6.78 -9.55
N SER A 27 -23.55 -6.89 -9.48
CA SER A 27 -22.70 -7.32 -10.58
C SER A 27 -22.91 -8.77 -11.01
N MET A 28 -23.37 -9.64 -10.09
CA MET A 28 -23.68 -11.04 -10.39
C MET A 28 -25.04 -11.24 -11.08
N SER A 29 -25.89 -10.21 -11.12
CA SER A 29 -27.25 -10.33 -11.63
C SER A 29 -27.52 -9.67 -12.96
N VAL A 30 -26.54 -8.97 -13.58
CA VAL A 30 -26.77 -8.19 -14.80
C VAL A 30 -25.54 -8.20 -15.72
N ASP A 31 -25.75 -8.43 -17.01
CA ASP A 31 -24.77 -8.20 -18.09
C ASP A 31 -24.28 -6.74 -18.13
N PRO A 32 -23.00 -6.44 -18.42
CA PRO A 32 -22.49 -5.06 -18.44
C PRO A 32 -23.20 -4.20 -19.50
N PRO A 33 -23.39 -2.86 -19.22
CA PRO A 33 -22.73 -2.05 -18.20
C PRO A 33 -23.47 -2.04 -16.86
N TYR A 34 -22.70 -2.21 -15.80
CA TYR A 34 -23.21 -2.31 -14.42
C TYR A 34 -23.79 -0.98 -13.93
N TYR A 35 -25.09 -0.94 -13.69
CA TYR A 35 -25.73 0.16 -12.97
C TYR A 35 -25.78 -0.18 -11.49
N ILE A 36 -24.99 0.53 -10.68
CA ILE A 36 -25.09 0.45 -9.22
C ILE A 36 -26.41 1.07 -8.80
N ASN A 37 -27.29 0.34 -8.15
CA ASN A 37 -28.46 0.93 -7.53
C ASN A 37 -28.08 1.63 -6.22
N ILE A 38 -27.49 2.82 -6.34
CA ILE A 38 -27.05 3.64 -5.21
C ILE A 38 -28.19 4.12 -4.31
N ARG A 39 -29.45 4.03 -4.73
CA ARG A 39 -30.63 4.42 -3.95
C ARG A 39 -30.79 3.61 -2.68
N ASP A 40 -30.46 2.34 -2.70
CA ASP A 40 -30.53 1.45 -1.52
C ASP A 40 -29.60 1.86 -0.38
N TRP A 41 -28.64 2.75 -0.65
CA TRP A 41 -27.65 3.27 0.30
C TRP A 41 -28.00 4.66 0.82
N GLY A 42 -29.14 5.23 0.39
CA GLY A 42 -29.45 6.62 0.64
C GLY A 42 -28.60 7.58 -0.20
N ILE A 43 -27.79 7.04 -1.13
CA ILE A 43 -27.05 7.81 -2.12
C ILE A 43 -28.01 8.12 -3.25
N LYS A 44 -28.18 9.40 -3.56
CA LYS A 44 -29.22 9.87 -4.49
C LYS A 44 -28.80 9.74 -5.96
N ASN A 45 -27.52 9.90 -6.22
CA ASN A 45 -26.88 9.85 -7.55
C ASN A 45 -25.36 9.77 -7.41
N GLU A 46 -24.64 9.72 -8.54
CA GLU A 46 -23.18 9.69 -8.58
C GLU A 46 -22.54 10.91 -7.92
N ASP A 47 -23.10 12.11 -8.12
CA ASP A 47 -22.59 13.36 -7.52
C ASP A 47 -22.65 13.29 -5.99
N HIS A 48 -23.70 12.66 -5.43
CA HIS A 48 -23.80 12.47 -3.98
C HIS A 48 -22.78 11.44 -3.46
N MET A 49 -22.47 10.43 -4.24
CA MET A 49 -21.40 9.49 -3.93
C MET A 49 -20.03 10.17 -3.93
N ASP A 50 -19.73 10.92 -4.97
CA ASP A 50 -18.51 11.72 -5.08
C ASP A 50 -18.37 12.72 -3.93
N TYR A 51 -19.46 13.38 -3.54
CA TYR A 51 -19.50 14.26 -2.39
C TYR A 51 -19.15 13.53 -1.08
N ILE A 52 -19.71 12.35 -0.84
CA ILE A 52 -19.42 11.54 0.36
C ILE A 52 -17.96 11.12 0.37
N LEU A 53 -17.43 10.63 -0.75
CA LEU A 53 -16.05 10.21 -0.88
C LEU A 53 -15.06 11.36 -0.71
N LYS A 54 -15.34 12.51 -1.30
CA LYS A 54 -14.54 13.72 -1.10
C LYS A 54 -14.51 14.15 0.36
N LYS A 55 -15.62 14.03 1.09
CA LYS A 55 -15.65 14.29 2.54
C LYS A 55 -14.83 13.32 3.36
N ILE A 56 -14.75 12.05 2.97
CA ILE A 56 -14.03 10.99 3.69
C ILE A 56 -12.53 11.05 3.39
N TYR A 57 -12.19 11.16 2.12
CA TYR A 57 -10.82 10.99 1.64
C TYR A 57 -10.17 12.29 1.12
N GLY A 58 -10.93 13.41 1.06
CA GLY A 58 -10.49 14.68 0.46
C GLY A 58 -10.67 14.71 -1.06
N ASP A 59 -10.10 15.74 -1.70
CA ASP A 59 -10.18 15.93 -3.15
C ASP A 59 -9.36 14.87 -3.92
N ASN A 60 -9.58 14.82 -5.24
CA ASN A 60 -8.90 13.89 -6.17
C ASN A 60 -9.17 12.40 -5.94
N ILE A 61 -10.37 12.07 -5.46
CA ILE A 61 -10.85 10.69 -5.32
C ILE A 61 -11.50 10.23 -6.62
N LYS A 62 -11.18 9.00 -7.02
CA LYS A 62 -11.79 8.28 -8.14
C LYS A 62 -12.13 6.87 -7.72
N ILE A 63 -13.34 6.39 -8.06
CA ILE A 63 -13.69 4.97 -8.00
C ILE A 63 -13.53 4.37 -9.38
N SER A 64 -12.94 3.18 -9.45
CA SER A 64 -12.87 2.39 -10.67
C SER A 64 -13.07 0.92 -10.31
N GLY A 65 -14.20 0.34 -10.67
CA GLY A 65 -14.56 -1.01 -10.28
C GLY A 65 -14.62 -1.16 -8.75
N ARG A 66 -13.73 -1.97 -8.18
CA ARG A 66 -13.61 -2.27 -6.74
C ARG A 66 -12.49 -1.52 -6.04
N SER A 67 -11.90 -0.54 -6.70
CA SER A 67 -10.77 0.23 -6.21
C SER A 67 -11.17 1.67 -5.95
N ILE A 68 -10.56 2.26 -4.92
CA ILE A 68 -10.60 3.69 -4.62
C ILE A 68 -9.20 4.25 -4.83
N TYR A 69 -9.12 5.33 -5.59
CA TYR A 69 -7.87 6.03 -5.88
C TYR A 69 -7.88 7.42 -5.26
N LYS A 70 -6.73 7.86 -4.76
CA LYS A 70 -6.48 9.23 -4.31
C LYS A 70 -5.20 9.75 -4.96
N ASN A 71 -5.26 10.92 -5.61
CA ASN A 71 -4.12 11.49 -6.34
C ASN A 71 -3.49 10.50 -7.35
N GLY A 72 -4.30 9.65 -7.97
CA GLY A 72 -3.84 8.61 -8.90
C GLY A 72 -3.34 7.31 -8.26
N ASN A 73 -3.13 7.28 -6.95
CA ASN A 73 -2.69 6.09 -6.23
C ASN A 73 -3.88 5.30 -5.68
N GLU A 74 -3.85 3.97 -5.82
CA GLU A 74 -4.86 3.09 -5.24
C GLU A 74 -4.72 3.06 -3.72
N ILE A 75 -5.75 3.50 -2.99
CA ILE A 75 -5.76 3.55 -1.52
C ILE A 75 -6.60 2.45 -0.89
N TYR A 76 -7.47 1.81 -1.67
CA TYR A 76 -8.31 0.70 -1.25
C TYR A 76 -8.69 -0.18 -2.44
N TRP A 77 -8.76 -1.48 -2.20
CA TRP A 77 -9.30 -2.48 -3.12
C TRP A 77 -9.97 -3.60 -2.34
N GLU A 78 -11.07 -4.15 -2.87
CA GLU A 78 -11.76 -5.30 -2.30
C GLU A 78 -12.24 -6.25 -3.42
N ASN A 79 -12.12 -7.56 -3.22
CA ASN A 79 -12.67 -8.54 -4.14
C ASN A 79 -14.10 -8.96 -3.77
N TYR A 80 -14.71 -9.84 -4.60
CA TYR A 80 -16.09 -10.29 -4.44
C TYR A 80 -16.34 -11.21 -3.22
N ILE A 81 -15.26 -11.77 -2.62
CA ILE A 81 -15.37 -12.61 -1.41
C ILE A 81 -15.08 -11.82 -0.11
N GLY A 82 -14.86 -10.52 -0.22
CA GLY A 82 -14.63 -9.63 0.91
C GLY A 82 -13.18 -9.55 1.37
N TYR A 83 -12.22 -10.10 0.59
CA TYR A 83 -10.80 -9.84 0.82
C TYR A 83 -10.46 -8.44 0.32
N TRP A 84 -9.85 -7.62 1.19
CA TRP A 84 -9.53 -6.24 0.90
C TRP A 84 -8.08 -5.89 1.22
N LYS A 85 -7.59 -4.81 0.60
CA LYS A 85 -6.30 -4.17 0.88
C LYS A 85 -6.46 -2.66 0.99
N GLU A 86 -5.68 -2.06 1.89
CA GLU A 86 -5.53 -0.61 2.03
C GLU A 86 -4.07 -0.21 1.88
N TRP A 87 -3.82 0.95 1.28
CA TRP A 87 -2.47 1.50 1.09
C TRP A 87 -2.39 2.94 1.55
N GLU A 88 -1.24 3.31 2.10
CA GLU A 88 -0.86 4.68 2.39
C GLU A 88 0.38 5.04 1.57
N TYR A 89 0.43 6.29 1.16
CA TYR A 89 1.52 6.85 0.35
C TYR A 89 2.05 8.11 1.02
N ASP A 90 3.32 8.41 0.80
CA ASP A 90 3.90 9.71 1.14
C ASP A 90 3.52 10.78 0.10
N ASP A 91 4.03 12.00 0.31
CA ASP A 91 3.75 13.13 -0.57
C ASP A 91 4.34 12.96 -1.99
N ASN A 92 5.34 12.09 -2.15
CA ASN A 92 5.95 11.72 -3.42
C ASN A 92 5.23 10.56 -4.13
N GLY A 93 4.17 10.01 -3.53
CA GLY A 93 3.42 8.88 -4.08
C GLY A 93 4.08 7.52 -3.86
N LYS A 94 5.07 7.39 -2.97
CA LYS A 94 5.66 6.11 -2.58
C LYS A 94 4.80 5.40 -1.56
N ASN A 95 4.57 4.10 -1.75
CA ASN A 95 3.82 3.29 -0.79
C ASN A 95 4.62 3.12 0.52
N ILE A 96 4.14 3.72 1.60
CA ILE A 96 4.76 3.68 2.94
C ILE A 96 4.10 2.67 3.88
N TYR A 97 2.88 2.26 3.59
CA TYR A 97 2.15 1.27 4.38
C TYR A 97 1.09 0.56 3.54
N HIS A 98 0.90 -0.71 3.79
CA HIS A 98 -0.31 -1.41 3.36
C HIS A 98 -0.73 -2.44 4.41
N VAL A 99 -2.02 -2.79 4.38
CA VAL A 99 -2.62 -3.82 5.21
C VAL A 99 -3.72 -4.53 4.43
N ASP A 100 -3.91 -5.82 4.70
CA ASP A 100 -5.00 -6.60 4.12
C ASP A 100 -6.02 -7.08 5.18
N SER A 101 -7.07 -7.74 4.71
CA SER A 101 -8.15 -8.28 5.55
C SER A 101 -7.69 -9.37 6.53
N ASP A 102 -6.55 -10.02 6.28
CA ASP A 102 -5.94 -11.01 7.16
C ASP A 102 -5.05 -10.37 8.23
N GLU A 103 -5.12 -9.03 8.35
CA GLU A 103 -4.29 -8.21 9.25
C GLU A 103 -2.79 -8.26 8.93
N LYS A 104 -2.41 -8.76 7.74
CA LYS A 104 -1.03 -8.71 7.26
C LYS A 104 -0.72 -7.29 6.79
N TRP A 105 0.33 -6.72 7.34
CA TRP A 105 0.75 -5.37 7.00
C TRP A 105 2.25 -5.27 6.75
N VAL A 106 2.63 -4.26 5.97
CA VAL A 106 4.02 -3.87 5.76
C VAL A 106 4.14 -2.34 5.90
N LYS A 107 5.16 -1.89 6.64
CA LYS A 107 5.60 -0.49 6.70
C LYS A 107 6.93 -0.34 6.00
N LYS A 108 7.12 0.77 5.31
CA LYS A 108 8.32 1.10 4.56
C LYS A 108 8.80 2.52 4.88
N LYS A 109 10.11 2.74 4.79
CA LYS A 109 10.72 4.07 4.81
C LYS A 109 11.68 4.21 3.65
N TYR A 110 11.69 5.38 3.06
CA TYR A 110 12.56 5.76 1.96
C TYR A 110 13.49 6.90 2.41
N ASN A 111 14.64 7.04 1.76
CA ASN A 111 15.52 8.20 1.92
C ASN A 111 15.06 9.35 1.02
N GLU A 112 15.80 10.46 1.05
CA GLU A 112 15.53 11.65 0.25
C GLU A 112 15.63 11.42 -1.27
N ASN A 113 16.33 10.36 -1.69
CA ASN A 113 16.45 9.91 -3.07
C ASN A 113 15.39 8.84 -3.46
N ASP A 114 14.30 8.72 -2.69
CA ASP A 114 13.21 7.77 -2.94
C ASP A 114 13.62 6.27 -2.91
N GLN A 115 14.73 5.95 -2.27
CA GLN A 115 15.23 4.58 -2.17
C GLN A 115 14.81 3.95 -0.85
N LEU A 116 14.34 2.70 -0.90
CA LEU A 116 13.92 1.94 0.29
C LEU A 116 15.12 1.73 1.24
N ILE A 117 14.98 2.18 2.49
CA ILE A 117 16.01 2.04 3.55
C ILE A 117 15.53 1.20 4.73
N PHE A 118 14.23 0.98 4.88
CA PHE A 118 13.68 0.15 5.95
C PHE A 118 12.33 -0.43 5.58
N SER A 119 12.08 -1.68 5.95
CA SER A 119 10.76 -2.29 5.93
C SER A 119 10.54 -3.16 7.17
N VAL A 120 9.28 -3.25 7.62
CA VAL A 120 8.84 -4.16 8.69
C VAL A 120 7.43 -4.64 8.39
N ASN A 121 7.13 -5.91 8.69
CA ASN A 121 5.83 -6.50 8.45
C ASN A 121 5.11 -6.92 9.74
N SER A 122 3.91 -7.47 9.61
CA SER A 122 3.04 -7.91 10.70
C SER A 122 3.58 -9.06 11.56
N THR A 123 4.66 -9.72 11.14
CA THR A 123 5.36 -10.76 11.93
C THR A 123 6.61 -10.22 12.62
N ASP A 124 6.74 -8.89 12.69
CA ASP A 124 7.92 -8.19 13.20
C ASP A 124 9.23 -8.48 12.44
N PHE A 125 9.12 -9.14 11.28
CA PHE A 125 10.28 -9.28 10.40
C PHE A 125 10.61 -7.94 9.78
N TRP A 126 11.84 -7.46 10.00
CA TRP A 126 12.32 -6.21 9.43
C TRP A 126 13.60 -6.42 8.62
N LYS A 127 13.82 -5.52 7.65
CA LYS A 127 15.06 -5.36 6.88
C LYS A 127 15.43 -3.89 6.80
N LYS A 128 16.71 -3.59 6.99
CA LYS A 128 17.31 -2.26 6.86
C LYS A 128 18.38 -2.29 5.78
N TRP A 129 18.48 -1.21 5.01
CA TRP A 129 19.50 -1.01 3.98
C TRP A 129 20.23 0.29 4.22
N GLU A 130 21.54 0.29 3.99
CA GLU A 130 22.39 1.47 3.90
C GLU A 130 22.90 1.58 2.47
N ARG A 131 23.02 2.81 1.99
CA ARG A 131 23.39 3.08 0.61
C ARG A 131 24.48 4.13 0.55
N ASP A 132 25.31 4.06 -0.50
CA ASP A 132 26.26 5.11 -0.85
C ASP A 132 25.54 6.31 -1.52
N ASN A 133 26.33 7.33 -1.89
CA ASN A 133 25.83 8.52 -2.57
C ASN A 133 25.31 8.23 -3.99
N ASN A 134 25.75 7.14 -4.62
CA ASN A 134 25.31 6.70 -5.95
C ASN A 134 24.02 5.87 -5.88
N GLY A 135 23.60 5.47 -4.66
CA GLY A 135 22.39 4.69 -4.43
C GLY A 135 22.62 3.18 -4.35
N ASN A 136 23.85 2.69 -4.47
CA ASN A 136 24.19 1.30 -4.32
C ASN A 136 23.98 0.86 -2.87
N VAL A 137 23.50 -0.37 -2.64
CA VAL A 137 23.39 -0.94 -1.30
C VAL A 137 24.78 -1.32 -0.82
N ILE A 138 25.29 -0.63 0.21
CA ILE A 138 26.61 -0.94 0.82
C ILE A 138 26.47 -1.86 2.04
N TYR A 139 25.29 -1.92 2.63
CA TYR A 139 25.00 -2.81 3.76
C TYR A 139 23.51 -3.08 3.87
N TRP A 140 23.14 -4.29 4.24
CA TRP A 140 21.82 -4.59 4.72
C TRP A 140 21.85 -5.58 5.89
N LYS A 141 20.82 -5.51 6.74
CA LYS A 141 20.57 -6.50 7.78
C LYS A 141 19.09 -6.71 8.02
N ASN A 142 18.73 -7.85 8.64
CA ASN A 142 17.36 -8.16 8.98
C ASN A 142 17.22 -8.63 10.44
N SER A 143 15.97 -8.82 10.88
CA SER A 143 15.61 -9.26 12.23
C SER A 143 16.11 -10.66 12.60
N ASN A 144 16.47 -11.50 11.62
CA ASN A 144 17.00 -12.84 11.85
C ASN A 144 18.53 -12.87 12.03
N GLY A 145 19.16 -11.69 12.11
CA GLY A 145 20.60 -11.55 12.25
C GLY A 145 21.40 -11.71 10.96
N LYS A 146 20.73 -11.94 9.82
CA LYS A 146 21.41 -11.98 8.52
C LYS A 146 21.77 -10.59 8.05
N TRP A 147 22.95 -10.48 7.44
CA TRP A 147 23.46 -9.25 6.86
C TRP A 147 24.39 -9.54 5.68
N SER A 148 24.56 -8.55 4.79
CA SER A 148 25.65 -8.51 3.81
C SER A 148 26.22 -7.09 3.72
N LYS A 149 27.50 -7.01 3.40
CA LYS A 149 28.25 -5.79 3.14
C LYS A 149 28.78 -5.85 1.72
N TYR A 150 28.79 -4.71 1.04
CA TYR A 150 29.23 -4.56 -0.33
C TYR A 150 30.16 -3.36 -0.47
N GLU A 151 31.15 -3.44 -1.35
CA GLU A 151 31.99 -2.34 -1.78
C GLU A 151 31.98 -2.28 -3.31
N TYR A 152 31.99 -1.08 -3.85
CA TYR A 152 31.91 -0.84 -5.27
C TYR A 152 33.06 0.06 -5.70
N ASP A 153 33.56 -0.13 -6.92
CA ASP A 153 34.55 0.73 -7.53
C ASP A 153 33.95 2.08 -8.00
N GLU A 154 34.82 2.95 -8.58
CA GLU A 154 34.40 4.26 -9.07
C GLU A 154 33.40 4.18 -10.24
N ASP A 155 33.38 3.07 -10.97
CA ASP A 155 32.47 2.79 -12.08
C ASP A 155 31.13 2.18 -11.59
N GLY A 156 31.02 1.86 -10.28
CA GLY A 156 29.84 1.27 -9.67
C GLY A 156 29.77 -0.26 -9.81
N GLU A 157 30.87 -0.91 -10.21
CA GLU A 157 30.98 -2.36 -10.27
C GLU A 157 31.33 -2.92 -8.88
N LEU A 158 30.76 -4.09 -8.54
CA LEU A 158 31.01 -4.74 -7.25
C LEU A 158 32.49 -5.17 -7.14
N GLU A 159 33.18 -4.73 -6.08
CA GLU A 159 34.55 -5.14 -5.79
C GLU A 159 34.65 -6.11 -4.62
N TYR A 160 33.73 -6.01 -3.65
CA TYR A 160 33.76 -6.83 -2.43
C TYR A 160 32.34 -7.15 -1.95
N GLU A 161 32.15 -8.39 -1.51
CA GLU A 161 30.96 -8.84 -0.79
C GLU A 161 31.35 -9.73 0.40
N GLU A 162 30.72 -9.50 1.53
CA GLU A 162 30.82 -10.31 2.75
C GLU A 162 29.45 -10.50 3.35
N ASP A 163 29.13 -11.67 3.90
CA ASP A 163 27.84 -11.92 4.52
C ASP A 163 27.93 -12.61 5.90
N SER A 164 26.79 -12.68 6.57
CA SER A 164 26.64 -13.29 7.89
C SER A 164 26.88 -14.80 7.94
N ASP A 165 26.96 -15.48 6.80
CA ASP A 165 27.22 -16.92 6.70
C ASP A 165 28.69 -17.22 6.46
N GLY A 166 29.54 -16.16 6.40
CA GLY A 166 30.98 -16.25 6.18
C GLY A 166 31.36 -16.35 4.71
N TYR A 167 30.43 -16.03 3.80
CA TYR A 167 30.75 -15.87 2.39
C TYR A 167 31.55 -14.58 2.20
N ILE A 168 32.65 -14.70 1.47
CA ILE A 168 33.48 -13.55 1.04
C ILE A 168 33.76 -13.71 -0.45
N TRP A 169 33.51 -12.63 -1.19
CA TRP A 169 33.88 -12.49 -2.57
C TRP A 169 34.67 -11.20 -2.75
N ASP A 170 35.76 -11.28 -3.49
CA ASP A 170 36.67 -10.18 -3.76
C ASP A 170 37.11 -10.24 -5.24
N ARG A 171 37.08 -9.11 -5.91
CA ARG A 171 37.46 -8.97 -7.31
C ARG A 171 38.94 -8.68 -7.41
N PHE A 172 39.80 -9.69 -7.59
CA PHE A 172 41.23 -9.52 -7.92
C PHE A 172 41.47 -9.64 -9.41
#